data_333f86a3fd1f4d98e6d8a0fd757d5bbe
#
_entry.id   333f86a3fd1f4d98e6d8a0fd757d5bbe
#
_cell.length_a   1.000
_cell.length_b   1.000
_cell.length_c   1.000
_cell.angle_alpha   90.00
_cell.angle_beta   90.00
_cell.angle_gamma   90.00
#
_symmetry.space_group_name_H-M   'P 1'
#
loop_
_entity.id
_entity.type
_entity.pdbx_description
1 polymer ?
#
loop_
_entity_poly.entity_id
_entity_poly.type
_entity_poly.pdbx_seq_one_letter_code
_entity_poly.pdbx_strand_id
1 'polypeptide(L)'
;TEGEENSLDSLSKLIDDYASGFVTDASPFEGIDLDPQKLIDSINVQTKWAFNISSLAERVSGVSAGHFVVIGSRPETGKTSSHASFAMGPYGWIEQGAKVHVLCNEEPANRVALRYLSASTNRSEEELLGGGGSAINGEWKKDNLFIDRIEETYGIDGIEAHLKENRPDILVI
;
A
#
# COMPACT_ATOMS: atom_id res chain seq x y z
N THR A 1 -1.31 -11.38 52.17
CA THR A 1 -2.27 -10.29 51.90
C THR A 1 -1.62 -9.04 51.28
N GLU A 2 -0.45 -8.58 51.77
CA GLU A 2 0.29 -7.44 51.15
C GLU A 2 0.80 -7.72 49.72
N GLY A 3 1.03 -8.96 49.34
CA GLY A 3 1.46 -9.34 48.01
C GLY A 3 0.35 -9.32 46.94
N GLU A 4 -0.88 -9.52 47.34
CA GLU A 4 -2.05 -9.53 46.44
C GLU A 4 -2.55 -8.12 46.13
N GLU A 5 -2.51 -7.20 47.10
CA GLU A 5 -2.85 -5.77 46.87
C GLU A 5 -1.87 -5.12 45.88
N ASN A 6 -0.57 -5.34 46.01
CA ASN A 6 0.43 -4.85 45.07
C ASN A 6 0.25 -5.41 43.66
N SER A 7 -0.27 -6.62 43.51
CA SER A 7 -0.53 -7.26 42.22
C SER A 7 -1.74 -6.63 41.52
N LEU A 8 -2.80 -6.32 42.26
CA LEU A 8 -4.01 -5.68 41.72
C LEU A 8 -3.76 -4.22 41.29
N ASP A 9 -3.01 -3.48 42.12
CA ASP A 9 -2.61 -2.09 41.76
C ASP A 9 -1.74 -2.05 40.54
N SER A 10 -0.82 -3.01 40.36
CA SER A 10 0.01 -3.13 39.16
C SER A 10 -0.82 -3.47 37.93
N LEU A 11 -1.82 -4.34 38.04
CA LEU A 11 -2.74 -4.70 36.96
C LEU A 11 -3.65 -3.53 36.57
N SER A 12 -4.18 -2.80 37.57
CA SER A 12 -4.99 -1.62 37.37
C SER A 12 -4.21 -0.55 36.61
N LYS A 13 -2.99 -0.29 37.02
CA LYS A 13 -2.09 0.67 36.35
C LYS A 13 -1.77 0.27 34.92
N LEU A 14 -1.56 -1.02 34.65
CA LEU A 14 -1.28 -1.53 33.30
C LEU A 14 -2.52 -1.42 32.39
N ILE A 15 -3.73 -1.61 32.94
CA ILE A 15 -5.00 -1.39 32.23
C ILE A 15 -5.21 0.09 31.94
N ASP A 16 -4.93 0.97 32.89
CA ASP A 16 -5.07 2.43 32.71
C ASP A 16 -4.05 2.97 31.71
N ASP A 17 -2.80 2.51 31.74
CA ASP A 17 -1.77 2.85 30.78
C ASP A 17 -2.13 2.36 29.35
N TYR A 18 -2.69 1.16 29.26
CA TYR A 18 -3.19 0.61 27.99
C TYR A 18 -4.40 1.38 27.48
N ALA A 19 -5.38 1.66 28.32
CA ALA A 19 -6.58 2.43 27.98
C ALA A 19 -6.24 3.87 27.59
N SER A 20 -5.31 4.53 28.29
CA SER A 20 -4.88 5.89 27.98
C SER A 20 -4.16 6.00 26.63
N GLY A 21 -3.50 4.94 26.17
CA GLY A 21 -2.89 4.86 24.85
C GLY A 21 -3.91 4.87 23.69
N PHE A 22 -5.18 4.56 23.98
CA PHE A 22 -6.28 4.58 23.01
C PHE A 22 -7.19 5.81 23.11
N VAL A 23 -7.08 6.60 24.18
CA VAL A 23 -7.82 7.87 24.31
C VAL A 23 -7.06 8.93 23.53
N THR A 24 -7.32 9.05 22.24
CA THR A 24 -7.02 10.29 21.54
C THR A 24 -8.09 11.31 21.93
N ASP A 25 -7.68 12.52 22.32
CA ASP A 25 -8.57 13.67 22.61
C ASP A 25 -9.41 14.12 21.39
N ALA A 26 -9.25 13.46 20.26
CA ALA A 26 -10.07 13.69 19.08
C ALA A 26 -11.34 12.83 19.17
N SER A 27 -12.50 13.45 19.02
CA SER A 27 -13.75 12.71 18.82
C SER A 27 -13.56 11.69 17.71
N PRO A 28 -13.80 10.38 17.94
CA PRO A 28 -13.60 9.37 16.92
C PRO A 28 -14.59 9.50 15.74
N PHE A 29 -15.52 10.44 15.83
CA PHE A 29 -16.55 10.69 14.83
C PHE A 29 -16.56 12.17 14.44
N GLU A 30 -15.92 12.51 13.33
CA GLU A 30 -16.22 13.75 12.60
C GLU A 30 -17.47 13.50 11.76
N GLY A 31 -18.53 14.25 12.05
CA GLY A 31 -19.74 14.23 11.25
C GLY A 31 -19.45 14.74 9.83
N ILE A 32 -20.00 14.07 8.82
CA ILE A 32 -19.90 14.53 7.43
C ILE A 32 -20.81 15.74 7.26
N ASP A 33 -20.32 16.82 6.64
CA ASP A 33 -21.15 17.94 6.21
C ASP A 33 -22.09 17.47 5.09
N LEU A 34 -23.38 17.47 5.37
CA LEU A 34 -24.42 17.01 4.45
C LEU A 34 -24.86 18.08 3.44
N ASP A 35 -24.16 19.20 3.33
CA ASP A 35 -24.37 20.15 2.24
C ASP A 35 -24.11 19.45 0.89
N PRO A 36 -25.10 19.41 -0.03
CA PRO A 36 -24.98 18.64 -1.27
C PRO A 36 -23.80 19.06 -2.14
N GLN A 37 -23.48 20.36 -2.20
CA GLN A 37 -22.38 20.83 -3.03
C GLN A 37 -21.03 20.42 -2.43
N LYS A 38 -20.85 20.58 -1.13
CA LYS A 38 -19.62 20.15 -0.45
C LYS A 38 -19.41 18.65 -0.52
N LEU A 39 -20.50 17.87 -0.43
CA LEU A 39 -20.47 16.42 -0.56
C LEU A 39 -19.98 16.01 -1.97
N ILE A 40 -20.56 16.62 -3.03
CA ILE A 40 -20.15 16.38 -4.41
C ILE A 40 -18.70 16.78 -4.62
N ASP A 41 -18.30 17.94 -4.14
CA ASP A 41 -16.94 18.45 -4.26
C ASP A 41 -15.93 17.53 -3.54
N SER A 42 -16.28 17.04 -2.35
CA SER A 42 -15.44 16.11 -1.60
C SER A 42 -15.23 14.76 -2.31
N ILE A 43 -16.25 14.27 -3.01
CA ILE A 43 -16.19 13.03 -3.78
C ILE A 43 -15.37 13.23 -5.06
N ASN A 44 -15.54 14.36 -5.75
CA ASN A 44 -14.81 14.65 -6.98
C ASN A 44 -13.29 14.84 -6.79
N VAL A 45 -12.87 15.28 -5.61
CA VAL A 45 -11.42 15.44 -5.26
C VAL A 45 -10.73 14.11 -4.97
N GLN A 46 -11.47 13.03 -4.74
CA GLN A 46 -10.91 11.78 -4.18
C GLN A 46 -10.20 10.88 -5.18
N THR A 47 -10.50 10.93 -6.48
CA THR A 47 -9.83 10.05 -7.45
C THR A 47 -8.49 10.63 -7.83
N LYS A 48 -7.41 10.07 -7.29
CA LYS A 48 -6.06 10.61 -7.44
C LYS A 48 -5.23 9.88 -8.51
N TRP A 49 -5.35 8.55 -8.60
CA TRP A 49 -4.56 7.74 -9.55
C TRP A 49 -5.45 6.83 -10.39
N ALA A 50 -5.45 7.06 -11.69
CA ALA A 50 -6.21 6.27 -12.64
C ALA A 50 -5.55 4.91 -12.92
N PHE A 51 -6.35 3.91 -13.30
CA PHE A 51 -5.79 2.69 -13.88
C PHE A 51 -5.33 2.95 -15.31
N ASN A 52 -4.19 2.37 -15.69
CA ASN A 52 -3.59 2.52 -17.02
C ASN A 52 -4.15 1.53 -18.07
N ILE A 53 -5.17 0.75 -17.72
CA ILE A 53 -5.90 -0.12 -18.64
C ILE A 53 -7.23 0.55 -18.96
N SER A 54 -7.45 0.93 -20.23
CA SER A 54 -8.61 1.71 -20.68
C SER A 54 -9.94 1.10 -20.28
N SER A 55 -10.12 -0.21 -20.50
CA SER A 55 -11.36 -0.91 -20.16
C SER A 55 -11.66 -0.95 -18.66
N LEU A 56 -10.63 -0.85 -17.81
CA LEU A 56 -10.78 -0.74 -16.38
C LEU A 56 -11.01 0.72 -15.97
N ALA A 57 -10.25 1.66 -16.52
CA ALA A 57 -10.38 3.09 -16.25
C ALA A 57 -11.77 3.64 -16.61
N GLU A 58 -12.39 3.12 -17.67
CA GLU A 58 -13.76 3.49 -18.07
C GLU A 58 -14.84 3.04 -17.07
N ARG A 59 -14.55 2.02 -16.27
CA ARG A 59 -15.51 1.41 -15.33
C ARG A 59 -15.22 1.77 -13.88
N VAL A 60 -13.95 1.93 -13.55
CA VAL A 60 -13.46 2.26 -12.22
C VAL A 60 -12.53 3.46 -12.37
N SER A 61 -12.94 4.58 -11.84
CA SER A 61 -12.26 5.87 -12.01
C SER A 61 -10.83 5.94 -11.44
N GLY A 62 -10.38 4.90 -10.73
CA GLY A 62 -9.04 4.80 -10.16
C GLY A 62 -9.03 4.55 -8.66
N VAL A 63 -7.89 4.80 -8.03
CA VAL A 63 -7.69 4.63 -6.58
C VAL A 63 -7.44 5.96 -5.90
N SER A 64 -7.95 6.11 -4.69
CA SER A 64 -7.81 7.31 -3.87
C SER A 64 -7.66 6.94 -2.39
N ALA A 65 -7.33 7.93 -1.57
CA ALA A 65 -7.21 7.73 -0.13
C ALA A 65 -8.48 7.07 0.46
N GLY A 66 -8.29 6.09 1.33
CA GLY A 66 -9.37 5.33 1.95
C GLY A 66 -9.94 4.19 1.12
N HIS A 67 -9.50 3.99 -0.13
CA HIS A 67 -9.92 2.84 -0.92
C HIS A 67 -9.20 1.57 -0.48
N PHE A 68 -9.96 0.49 -0.35
CA PHE A 68 -9.47 -0.87 -0.22
C PHE A 68 -9.82 -1.64 -1.49
N VAL A 69 -8.80 -2.13 -2.22
CA VAL A 69 -8.96 -2.81 -3.50
C VAL A 69 -8.46 -4.25 -3.39
N VAL A 70 -9.25 -5.20 -3.81
CA VAL A 70 -8.87 -6.62 -3.86
C VAL A 70 -8.76 -7.07 -5.32
N ILE A 71 -7.59 -7.58 -5.69
CA ILE A 71 -7.36 -8.20 -7.00
C ILE A 71 -7.40 -9.70 -6.82
N GLY A 72 -8.53 -10.31 -7.22
CA GLY A 72 -8.73 -11.75 -7.17
C GLY A 72 -8.40 -12.41 -8.51
N SER A 73 -7.60 -13.49 -8.47
CA SER A 73 -7.34 -14.33 -9.63
C SER A 73 -7.01 -15.76 -9.20
N ARG A 74 -7.05 -16.69 -10.16
CA ARG A 74 -6.52 -18.06 -9.92
C ARG A 74 -4.99 -17.98 -9.74
N PRO A 75 -4.38 -18.95 -9.04
CA PRO A 75 -2.92 -19.05 -8.99
C PRO A 75 -2.30 -18.99 -10.41
N GLU A 76 -1.15 -18.38 -10.54
CA GLU A 76 -0.36 -18.26 -11.78
C GLU A 76 -1.04 -17.54 -12.97
N THR A 77 -2.15 -16.83 -12.75
CA THR A 77 -2.85 -16.08 -13.82
C THR A 77 -2.46 -14.61 -13.92
N GLY A 78 -1.37 -14.21 -13.30
CA GLY A 78 -0.80 -12.88 -13.49
C GLY A 78 -1.25 -11.79 -12.49
N LYS A 79 -1.73 -12.17 -11.30
CA LYS A 79 -2.09 -11.23 -10.22
C LYS A 79 -0.98 -10.21 -9.95
N THR A 80 0.24 -10.70 -9.67
CA THR A 80 1.42 -9.87 -9.40
C THR A 80 1.81 -9.02 -10.61
N SER A 81 1.73 -9.56 -11.83
CA SER A 81 1.99 -8.82 -13.05
C SER A 81 0.97 -7.71 -13.29
N SER A 82 -0.29 -7.91 -12.88
CA SER A 82 -1.33 -6.89 -13.02
C SER A 82 -1.05 -5.68 -12.13
N HIS A 83 -0.77 -5.88 -10.83
CA HIS A 83 -0.46 -4.72 -9.96
C HIS A 83 0.89 -4.08 -10.31
N ALA A 84 1.88 -4.87 -10.79
CA ALA A 84 3.12 -4.32 -11.33
C ALA A 84 2.87 -3.41 -12.55
N SER A 85 1.97 -3.85 -13.46
CA SER A 85 1.55 -3.03 -14.61
C SER A 85 0.81 -1.77 -14.19
N PHE A 86 -0.10 -1.82 -13.22
CA PHE A 86 -0.79 -0.63 -12.71
C PHE A 86 0.18 0.37 -12.08
N ALA A 87 1.20 -0.10 -11.37
CA ALA A 87 2.16 0.77 -10.72
C ALA A 87 3.19 1.35 -11.71
N MET A 88 3.80 0.50 -12.54
CA MET A 88 5.01 0.82 -13.31
C MET A 88 4.81 0.83 -14.82
N GLY A 89 3.71 0.28 -15.35
CA GLY A 89 3.43 0.33 -16.79
C GLY A 89 3.25 1.76 -17.29
N PRO A 90 3.16 1.98 -18.62
CA PRO A 90 2.91 3.30 -19.20
C PRO A 90 1.68 3.95 -18.57
N TYR A 91 1.78 5.22 -18.17
CA TYR A 91 0.75 5.94 -17.43
C TYR A 91 0.35 5.29 -16.09
N GLY A 92 1.21 4.45 -15.51
CA GLY A 92 1.01 3.81 -14.20
C GLY A 92 1.02 4.81 -13.04
N TRP A 93 0.67 4.32 -11.86
CA TRP A 93 0.53 5.17 -10.66
C TRP A 93 1.80 5.94 -10.30
N ILE A 94 2.99 5.35 -10.49
CA ILE A 94 4.27 6.02 -10.21
C ILE A 94 4.50 7.17 -11.22
N GLU A 95 4.15 6.99 -12.47
CA GLU A 95 4.23 8.05 -13.47
C GLU A 95 3.23 9.19 -13.19
N GLN A 96 2.10 8.88 -12.57
CA GLN A 96 1.13 9.85 -12.07
C GLN A 96 1.56 10.52 -10.74
N GLY A 97 2.73 10.16 -10.19
CA GLY A 97 3.31 10.75 -8.99
C GLY A 97 2.99 10.01 -7.68
N ALA A 98 2.37 8.82 -7.73
CA ALA A 98 2.11 8.04 -6.52
C ALA A 98 3.40 7.46 -5.93
N LYS A 99 3.49 7.46 -4.60
CA LYS A 99 4.47 6.69 -3.83
C LYS A 99 3.87 5.31 -3.55
N VAL A 100 4.42 4.28 -4.18
CA VAL A 100 3.91 2.91 -4.11
C VAL A 100 4.83 2.05 -3.26
N HIS A 101 4.29 1.44 -2.21
CA HIS A 101 5.00 0.46 -1.40
C HIS A 101 4.38 -0.93 -1.62
N VAL A 102 5.23 -1.93 -1.79
CA VAL A 102 4.83 -3.32 -2.01
C VAL A 102 5.45 -4.18 -0.93
N LEU A 103 4.62 -4.82 -0.13
CA LEU A 103 5.02 -5.72 0.93
C LEU A 103 4.71 -7.16 0.51
N CYS A 104 5.76 -7.92 0.18
CA CYS A 104 5.64 -9.28 -0.35
C CYS A 104 5.48 -10.30 0.76
N ASN A 105 4.39 -11.08 0.74
CA ASN A 105 4.11 -12.14 1.70
C ASN A 105 4.19 -13.55 1.10
N GLU A 106 3.94 -13.71 -0.20
CA GLU A 106 3.91 -15.03 -0.88
C GLU A 106 5.19 -15.31 -1.67
N GLU A 107 5.66 -14.32 -2.43
CA GLU A 107 6.83 -14.45 -3.32
C GLU A 107 8.05 -13.70 -2.77
N PRO A 108 9.28 -14.14 -3.09
CA PRO A 108 10.48 -13.37 -2.77
C PRO A 108 10.45 -11.97 -3.40
N ALA A 109 10.81 -10.95 -2.63
CA ALA A 109 10.74 -9.54 -3.04
C ALA A 109 11.53 -9.24 -4.33
N ASN A 110 12.68 -9.93 -4.54
CA ASN A 110 13.46 -9.79 -5.78
C ASN A 110 12.74 -10.31 -7.03
N ARG A 111 11.90 -11.34 -6.90
CA ARG A 111 11.06 -11.81 -8.01
C ARG A 111 9.93 -10.85 -8.33
N VAL A 112 9.30 -10.31 -7.30
CA VAL A 112 8.29 -9.24 -7.47
C VAL A 112 8.94 -8.02 -8.12
N ALA A 113 10.10 -7.57 -7.63
CA ALA A 113 10.84 -6.45 -8.21
C ALA A 113 11.19 -6.66 -9.69
N LEU A 114 11.53 -7.88 -10.10
CA LEU A 114 11.78 -8.20 -11.51
C LEU A 114 10.53 -7.99 -12.39
N ARG A 115 9.34 -8.33 -11.89
CA ARG A 115 8.08 -8.07 -12.61
C ARG A 115 7.77 -6.58 -12.72
N TYR A 116 8.07 -5.80 -11.68
CA TYR A 116 7.95 -4.34 -11.73
C TYR A 116 8.93 -3.73 -12.74
N LEU A 117 10.15 -4.25 -12.80
CA LEU A 117 11.13 -3.84 -13.80
C LEU A 117 10.66 -4.21 -15.23
N SER A 118 10.12 -5.41 -15.40
CA SER A 118 9.52 -5.88 -16.66
C SER A 118 8.39 -4.95 -17.12
N ALA A 119 7.48 -4.59 -16.21
CA ALA A 119 6.38 -3.68 -16.50
C ALA A 119 6.86 -2.25 -16.85
N SER A 120 7.91 -1.76 -16.20
CA SER A 120 8.51 -0.44 -16.44
C SER A 120 9.21 -0.33 -17.78
N THR A 121 9.90 -1.40 -18.19
CA THR A 121 10.76 -1.40 -19.39
C THR A 121 10.10 -2.04 -20.61
N ASN A 122 8.92 -2.63 -20.41
CA ASN A 122 8.21 -3.44 -21.43
C ASN A 122 9.09 -4.56 -22.02
N ARG A 123 9.98 -5.15 -21.18
CA ARG A 123 10.85 -6.28 -21.54
C ARG A 123 10.42 -7.53 -20.79
N SER A 124 10.59 -8.70 -21.41
CA SER A 124 10.33 -9.97 -20.76
C SER A 124 11.36 -10.27 -19.66
N GLU A 125 11.01 -11.14 -18.70
CA GLU A 125 11.96 -11.59 -17.67
C GLU A 125 13.18 -12.29 -18.29
N GLU A 126 13.02 -13.03 -19.40
CA GLU A 126 14.12 -13.66 -20.14
C GLU A 126 15.11 -12.64 -20.69
N GLU A 127 14.62 -11.56 -21.32
CA GLU A 127 15.46 -10.48 -21.83
C GLU A 127 16.21 -9.75 -20.70
N LEU A 128 15.55 -9.54 -19.56
CA LEU A 128 16.15 -8.89 -18.41
C LEU A 128 17.27 -9.75 -17.78
N LEU A 129 17.02 -11.05 -17.63
CA LEU A 129 17.98 -12.00 -17.07
C LEU A 129 19.13 -12.35 -18.03
N GLY A 130 18.88 -12.24 -19.33
CA GLY A 130 19.86 -12.54 -20.40
C GLY A 130 20.99 -11.51 -20.59
N GLY A 131 21.07 -10.48 -19.74
CA GLY A 131 22.20 -9.52 -19.77
C GLY A 131 21.80 -8.04 -19.89
N GLY A 132 20.52 -7.73 -19.78
CA GLY A 132 20.00 -6.39 -19.97
C GLY A 132 20.21 -5.40 -18.81
N GLY A 133 20.73 -5.82 -17.65
CA GLY A 133 20.71 -5.00 -16.44
C GLY A 133 21.46 -3.68 -16.50
N SER A 134 22.59 -3.62 -17.19
CA SER A 134 23.39 -2.39 -17.32
C SER A 134 22.78 -1.37 -18.29
N ALA A 135 21.99 -1.83 -19.27
CA ALA A 135 21.32 -0.97 -20.25
C ALA A 135 20.05 -0.29 -19.72
N ILE A 136 19.57 -0.72 -18.56
CA ILE A 136 18.23 -0.36 -18.04
C ILE A 136 18.30 0.74 -16.95
N ASN A 137 19.47 1.02 -16.38
CA ASN A 137 19.62 1.93 -15.22
C ASN A 137 19.02 3.34 -15.42
N GLY A 138 18.83 3.82 -16.65
CA GLY A 138 18.19 5.11 -16.95
C GLY A 138 16.67 5.03 -17.21
N GLU A 139 16.15 3.83 -17.43
CA GLU A 139 14.73 3.63 -17.80
C GLU A 139 13.86 3.31 -16.60
N TRP A 140 14.47 2.80 -15.49
CA TRP A 140 13.71 2.40 -14.31
C TRP A 140 13.43 3.57 -13.37
N LYS A 141 12.19 4.06 -13.39
CA LYS A 141 11.67 5.15 -12.54
C LYS A 141 11.35 4.61 -11.12
N LYS A 142 12.37 4.26 -10.35
CA LYS A 142 12.24 3.59 -9.04
C LYS A 142 12.07 4.54 -7.84
N ASP A 143 12.19 5.84 -8.01
CA ASP A 143 12.31 6.79 -6.89
C ASP A 143 11.08 6.81 -5.96
N ASN A 144 9.91 6.47 -6.49
CA ASN A 144 8.66 6.36 -5.75
C ASN A 144 8.20 4.91 -5.50
N LEU A 145 9.09 3.93 -5.75
CA LEU A 145 8.80 2.52 -5.55
C LEU A 145 9.60 1.95 -4.39
N PHE A 146 8.92 1.29 -3.47
CA PHE A 146 9.53 0.52 -2.39
C PHE A 146 8.99 -0.91 -2.45
N ILE A 147 9.85 -1.92 -2.46
CA ILE A 147 9.47 -3.34 -2.45
C ILE A 147 10.26 -4.03 -1.35
N ASP A 148 9.57 -4.66 -0.42
CA ASP A 148 10.19 -5.42 0.65
C ASP A 148 9.38 -6.69 0.97
N ARG A 149 9.98 -7.56 1.77
CA ARG A 149 9.36 -8.77 2.27
C ARG A 149 8.74 -8.49 3.64
N ILE A 150 7.50 -8.94 3.84
CA ILE A 150 6.93 -9.02 5.18
C ILE A 150 7.56 -10.24 5.87
N GLU A 151 8.26 -10.02 6.98
CA GLU A 151 8.68 -11.11 7.85
C GLU A 151 7.47 -11.63 8.64
N GLU A 152 7.43 -12.93 8.93
CA GLU A 152 6.30 -13.57 9.65
C GLU A 152 6.04 -12.93 11.03
N THR A 153 7.05 -12.31 11.63
CA THR A 153 6.97 -11.60 12.91
C THR A 153 6.38 -10.19 12.81
N TYR A 154 6.19 -9.68 11.59
CA TYR A 154 5.83 -8.27 11.39
C TYR A 154 4.39 -7.93 11.83
N GLY A 155 3.45 -8.86 11.68
CA GLY A 155 2.06 -8.66 12.07
C GLY A 155 1.43 -7.36 11.54
N ILE A 156 0.24 -7.05 12.01
CA ILE A 156 -0.47 -5.81 11.66
C ILE A 156 0.25 -4.58 12.22
N ASP A 157 0.81 -4.68 13.42
CA ASP A 157 1.51 -3.57 14.08
C ASP A 157 2.75 -3.13 13.30
N GLY A 158 3.48 -4.08 12.70
CA GLY A 158 4.62 -3.78 11.83
C GLY A 158 4.22 -3.06 10.54
N ILE A 159 3.10 -3.47 9.94
CA ILE A 159 2.54 -2.78 8.76
C ILE A 159 2.11 -1.36 9.14
N GLU A 160 1.44 -1.19 10.27
CA GLU A 160 1.02 0.12 10.76
C GLU A 160 2.21 1.04 11.04
N ALA A 161 3.27 0.54 11.68
CA ALA A 161 4.50 1.28 11.90
C ALA A 161 5.15 1.72 10.57
N HIS A 162 5.24 0.79 9.60
CA HIS A 162 5.75 1.09 8.26
C HIS A 162 4.94 2.20 7.56
N LEU A 163 3.60 2.14 7.66
CA LEU A 163 2.73 3.16 7.07
C LEU A 163 2.89 4.52 7.73
N LYS A 164 3.02 4.58 9.05
CA LYS A 164 3.23 5.82 9.81
C LYS A 164 4.56 6.49 9.45
N GLU A 165 5.62 5.69 9.30
CA GLU A 165 6.97 6.17 8.98
C GLU A 165 7.08 6.62 7.52
N ASN A 166 6.63 5.81 6.59
CA ASN A 166 6.90 5.98 5.17
C ASN A 166 5.79 6.70 4.41
N ARG A 167 4.56 6.68 4.91
CA ARG A 167 3.37 7.34 4.33
C ARG A 167 3.25 7.13 2.82
N PRO A 168 3.15 5.89 2.33
CA PRO A 168 2.90 5.65 0.92
C PRO A 168 1.50 6.16 0.51
N ASP A 169 1.36 6.52 -0.75
CA ASP A 169 0.05 6.83 -1.32
C ASP A 169 -0.74 5.54 -1.62
N ILE A 170 -0.03 4.48 -2.03
CA ILE A 170 -0.60 3.17 -2.34
C ILE A 170 0.25 2.09 -1.67
N LEU A 171 -0.42 1.24 -0.89
CA LEU A 171 0.17 0.03 -0.33
C LEU A 171 -0.38 -1.19 -1.05
N VAL A 172 0.50 -2.07 -1.51
CA VAL A 172 0.20 -3.39 -2.09
C VAL A 172 0.71 -4.47 -1.15
N ILE A 173 -0.13 -5.46 -0.83
CA ILE A 173 0.21 -6.59 0.04
C ILE A 173 -0.14 -7.91 -0.66
#